data_580e479c9cf4a0349fa756ecf31db723
#
_entry.id   580e479c9cf4a0349fa756ecf31db723
#
_cell.length_a   1.000
_cell.length_b   1.000
_cell.length_c   1.000
_cell.angle_alpha   90.00
_cell.angle_beta   90.00
_cell.angle_gamma   90.00
#
_symmetry.space_group_name_H-M   'P 1'
#
loop_
_entity.id
_entity.type
_entity.pdbx_description
1 polymer ?
#
loop_
_entity_poly.entity_id
_entity_poly.type
_entity_poly.pdbx_seq_one_letter_code
_entity_poly.pdbx_strand_id
1 'polypeptide(L)'
;MEPWIIATSLIALYLLVTLALGVVSNLRLTVDIEDFLLYGRKAGYVVLYLTMVATFHSAFAFLGSGGFFYTHGIGFWDAGTWTILSGATMYVLGSRIWALGKRFGYFTPADMLADFYESEAVRVVTALVSVVFTILYIQVQAQGLGYILNVASGGHISFEAGTLILLSVAAVYLMAGGVRAVYWTDVLQGVWMYIALWVGGLYLAYTVFGSPAQLWHAVATQRPDLLALPGPRGFFRPGMWFGMSIVLSFGIVFQPHVMIRYYTAASARTIRWLGVTTPVYLMTIYIPAAMVGLGGALAMPDLAVPDRIFPELLFAHAPAWLTGLILAGATAAAMSTLDSILHANMTVLTRDVYQRYIARAATQAHYIRFGRIIVVALLAIGYFLSVRTFDLLVVLVTLSGAGALQLMPAIVGVCFPSRRLLTRSGVLAGIGTGLATLYVTLVISPHPLGLHGGVWSLLANALVTVVVSRFTAPPAAATVRRIHGELERFIYGTTDGFAVEEQPVAQPASR
;
A
#
# COMPACT_ATOMS: atom_id res chain seq x y z
N MET A 1 16.33 -13.65 32.71
CA MET A 1 16.69 -13.06 31.39
C MET A 1 16.06 -11.69 31.37
N GLU A 2 16.80 -10.68 30.98
CA GLU A 2 16.27 -9.31 30.89
C GLU A 2 15.04 -9.26 29.96
N PRO A 3 13.95 -8.54 30.32
CA PRO A 3 12.70 -8.52 29.56
C PRO A 3 12.88 -8.18 28.06
N TRP A 4 13.74 -7.23 27.74
CA TRP A 4 14.03 -6.82 26.39
C TRP A 4 14.71 -7.93 25.54
N ILE A 5 15.53 -8.78 26.19
CA ILE A 5 16.17 -9.92 25.50
C ILE A 5 15.09 -10.92 25.05
N ILE A 6 14.08 -11.17 25.89
CA ILE A 6 12.97 -12.07 25.55
C ILE A 6 12.19 -11.50 24.36
N ALA A 7 11.81 -10.21 24.43
CA ALA A 7 11.03 -9.56 23.38
C ALA A 7 11.77 -9.53 22.04
N THR A 8 13.04 -9.11 22.04
CA THR A 8 13.86 -9.07 20.82
C THR A 8 14.19 -10.47 20.27
N SER A 9 14.36 -11.49 21.13
CA SER A 9 14.58 -12.86 20.69
C SER A 9 13.35 -13.43 19.96
N LEU A 10 12.14 -13.10 20.39
CA LEU A 10 10.92 -13.52 19.70
C LEU A 10 10.73 -12.82 18.34
N ILE A 11 11.09 -11.55 18.24
CA ILE A 11 11.18 -10.86 16.95
C ILE A 11 12.23 -11.53 16.06
N ALA A 12 13.41 -11.83 16.59
CA ALA A 12 14.47 -12.52 15.84
C ALA A 12 14.03 -13.90 15.36
N LEU A 13 13.33 -14.68 16.20
CA LEU A 13 12.77 -15.96 15.82
C LEU A 13 11.77 -15.82 14.67
N TYR A 14 10.85 -14.84 14.75
CA TYR A 14 9.94 -14.51 13.66
C TYR A 14 10.70 -14.21 12.36
N LEU A 15 11.74 -13.38 12.42
CA LEU A 15 12.57 -13.04 11.25
C LEU A 15 13.27 -14.27 10.66
N LEU A 16 13.77 -15.18 11.49
CA LEU A 16 14.36 -16.44 11.03
C LEU A 16 13.34 -17.34 10.30
N VAL A 17 12.11 -17.42 10.83
CA VAL A 17 11.02 -18.16 10.17
C VAL A 17 10.67 -17.53 8.82
N THR A 18 10.54 -16.21 8.77
CA THR A 18 10.25 -15.47 7.53
C THR A 18 11.37 -15.66 6.50
N LEU A 19 12.61 -15.55 6.93
CA LEU A 19 13.78 -15.78 6.08
C LEU A 19 13.81 -17.23 5.52
N ALA A 20 13.53 -18.22 6.36
CA ALA A 20 13.46 -19.61 5.95
C ALA A 20 12.36 -19.84 4.90
N LEU A 21 11.16 -19.27 5.10
CA LEU A 21 10.07 -19.33 4.13
C LEU A 21 10.45 -18.68 2.80
N GLY A 22 11.10 -17.52 2.84
CA GLY A 22 11.60 -16.83 1.65
C GLY A 22 12.61 -17.65 0.86
N VAL A 23 13.55 -18.29 1.56
CA VAL A 23 14.57 -19.16 0.93
C VAL A 23 13.94 -20.44 0.36
N VAL A 24 13.05 -21.10 1.11
CA VAL A 24 12.34 -22.31 0.64
C VAL A 24 11.48 -22.03 -0.58
N SER A 25 10.84 -20.86 -0.64
CA SER A 25 10.04 -20.46 -1.80
C SER A 25 10.87 -20.38 -3.08
N ASN A 26 12.15 -20.02 -2.97
CA ASN A 26 13.10 -19.96 -4.09
C ASN A 26 13.39 -21.34 -4.72
N LEU A 27 13.34 -22.43 -3.94
CA LEU A 27 13.55 -23.78 -4.46
C LEU A 27 12.49 -24.21 -5.48
N ARG A 28 11.37 -23.49 -5.55
CA ARG A 28 10.25 -23.73 -6.48
C ARG A 28 10.17 -22.71 -7.62
N LEU A 29 11.14 -21.79 -7.71
CA LEU A 29 11.17 -20.80 -8.79
C LEU A 29 11.52 -21.48 -10.13
N THR A 30 10.68 -21.19 -11.13
CA THR A 30 11.06 -21.35 -12.54
C THR A 30 11.85 -20.11 -12.96
N VAL A 31 12.80 -20.26 -13.88
CA VAL A 31 13.61 -19.13 -14.41
C VAL A 31 12.78 -18.31 -15.41
N ASP A 32 11.50 -18.12 -15.13
CA ASP A 32 10.58 -17.34 -15.95
C ASP A 32 10.28 -16.00 -15.25
N ILE A 33 10.41 -14.91 -16.02
CA ILE A 33 10.19 -13.55 -15.55
C ILE A 33 8.72 -13.31 -15.16
N GLU A 34 7.77 -13.96 -15.83
CA GLU A 34 6.35 -13.85 -15.50
C GLU A 34 6.05 -14.51 -14.14
N ASP A 35 6.68 -15.65 -13.87
CA ASP A 35 6.57 -16.30 -12.57
C ASP A 35 7.24 -15.47 -11.46
N PHE A 36 8.42 -14.92 -11.75
CA PHE A 36 9.16 -14.08 -10.80
C PHE A 36 8.48 -12.76 -10.47
N LEU A 37 7.80 -12.12 -11.43
CA LEU A 37 7.15 -10.81 -11.25
C LEU A 37 5.65 -10.91 -10.97
N LEU A 38 4.93 -11.93 -11.48
CA LEU A 38 3.46 -11.99 -11.45
C LEU A 38 2.90 -13.32 -10.91
N TYR A 39 3.72 -14.16 -10.24
CA TYR A 39 3.26 -15.45 -9.71
C TYR A 39 2.65 -16.36 -10.81
N GLY A 40 3.10 -16.23 -12.05
CA GLY A 40 2.52 -16.93 -13.19
C GLY A 40 1.02 -16.67 -13.44
N ARG A 41 0.47 -15.58 -12.90
CA ARG A 41 -0.96 -15.21 -12.95
C ARG A 41 -1.92 -16.29 -12.42
N LYS A 42 -1.49 -17.03 -11.39
CA LYS A 42 -2.20 -18.20 -10.83
C LYS A 42 -2.59 -18.02 -9.36
N ALA A 43 -2.53 -16.80 -8.82
CA ALA A 43 -2.86 -16.57 -7.42
C ALA A 43 -4.36 -16.80 -7.17
N GLY A 44 -4.65 -17.86 -6.40
CA GLY A 44 -6.01 -18.19 -5.95
C GLY A 44 -6.52 -17.22 -4.88
N TYR A 45 -7.82 -17.30 -4.55
CA TYR A 45 -8.46 -16.34 -3.66
C TYR A 45 -7.79 -16.24 -2.29
N VAL A 46 -7.53 -17.34 -1.60
CA VAL A 46 -6.98 -17.30 -0.23
C VAL A 46 -5.59 -16.64 -0.18
N VAL A 47 -4.71 -17.07 -1.09
CA VAL A 47 -3.35 -16.50 -1.18
C VAL A 47 -3.42 -15.03 -1.53
N LEU A 48 -4.23 -14.66 -2.55
CA LEU A 48 -4.34 -13.28 -2.98
C LEU A 48 -5.04 -12.39 -1.94
N TYR A 49 -6.02 -12.93 -1.19
CA TYR A 49 -6.66 -12.23 -0.09
C TYR A 49 -5.65 -11.92 1.03
N LEU A 50 -4.91 -12.92 1.49
CA LEU A 50 -3.94 -12.72 2.57
C LEU A 50 -2.80 -11.80 2.16
N THR A 51 -2.27 -11.92 0.93
CA THR A 51 -1.26 -10.97 0.45
C THR A 51 -1.83 -9.55 0.24
N MET A 52 -3.10 -9.42 -0.17
CA MET A 52 -3.73 -8.11 -0.31
C MET A 52 -3.93 -7.42 1.04
N VAL A 53 -4.49 -8.11 2.04
CA VAL A 53 -4.65 -7.53 3.38
C VAL A 53 -3.31 -7.26 4.04
N ALA A 54 -2.30 -8.12 3.83
CA ALA A 54 -0.94 -7.90 4.30
C ALA A 54 -0.29 -6.66 3.66
N THR A 55 -0.62 -6.36 2.41
CA THR A 55 -0.15 -5.16 1.70
C THR A 55 -0.78 -3.87 2.22
N PHE A 56 -2.06 -3.91 2.58
CA PHE A 56 -2.77 -2.77 3.15
C PHE A 56 -2.47 -2.57 4.64
N HIS A 57 -2.24 -3.66 5.37
CA HIS A 57 -1.97 -3.66 6.80
C HIS A 57 -0.47 -3.49 7.07
N SER A 58 -0.04 -2.25 7.18
CA SER A 58 1.36 -1.83 7.26
C SER A 58 1.72 -1.30 8.64
N ALA A 59 2.94 -0.79 8.80
CA ALA A 59 3.32 0.00 9.97
C ALA A 59 2.35 1.17 10.23
N PHE A 60 1.78 1.76 9.17
CA PHE A 60 0.72 2.75 9.28
C PHE A 60 -0.49 2.22 10.05
N ALA A 61 -1.00 1.03 9.69
CA ALA A 61 -2.19 0.48 10.33
C ALA A 61 -1.92 -0.01 11.76
N PHE A 62 -0.70 -0.48 12.04
CA PHE A 62 -0.33 -1.02 13.34
C PHE A 62 0.14 0.05 14.33
N LEU A 63 1.00 0.98 13.90
CA LEU A 63 1.58 2.03 14.74
C LEU A 63 0.92 3.38 14.45
N GLY A 64 0.92 3.80 13.18
CA GLY A 64 0.47 5.12 12.78
C GLY A 64 -1.00 5.38 13.09
N SER A 65 -1.87 4.38 12.96
CA SER A 65 -3.28 4.55 13.33
C SER A 65 -3.47 4.79 14.83
N GLY A 66 -2.73 4.04 15.68
CA GLY A 66 -2.71 4.27 17.12
C GLY A 66 -2.23 5.68 17.46
N GLY A 67 -1.13 6.12 16.86
CA GLY A 67 -0.59 7.48 17.03
C GLY A 67 -1.54 8.57 16.55
N PHE A 68 -2.29 8.30 15.49
CA PHE A 68 -3.23 9.26 14.95
C PHE A 68 -4.52 9.37 15.80
N PHE A 69 -5.05 8.23 16.30
CA PHE A 69 -6.12 8.25 17.31
C PHE A 69 -5.68 8.96 18.59
N TYR A 70 -4.45 8.69 19.06
CA TYR A 70 -3.85 9.36 20.21
C TYR A 70 -3.83 10.89 20.04
N THR A 71 -3.46 11.36 18.85
CA THR A 71 -3.23 12.79 18.58
C THR A 71 -4.50 13.55 18.24
N HIS A 72 -5.40 12.91 17.45
CA HIS A 72 -6.54 13.57 16.82
C HIS A 72 -7.90 13.02 17.24
N GLY A 73 -7.91 11.96 18.04
CA GLY A 73 -9.16 11.39 18.56
C GLY A 73 -9.93 10.56 17.53
N ILE A 74 -11.21 10.36 17.83
CA ILE A 74 -12.12 9.48 17.09
C ILE A 74 -12.36 9.92 15.64
N GLY A 75 -12.01 11.14 15.27
CA GLY A 75 -12.16 11.64 13.91
C GLY A 75 -11.45 10.77 12.87
N PHE A 76 -10.38 10.04 13.26
CA PHE A 76 -9.72 9.08 12.39
C PHE A 76 -10.56 7.82 12.09
N TRP A 77 -11.77 7.72 12.63
CA TRP A 77 -12.73 6.69 12.24
C TRP A 77 -13.21 6.84 10.77
N ASP A 78 -12.77 7.88 10.05
CA ASP A 78 -12.87 7.95 8.58
C ASP A 78 -12.25 6.71 7.91
N ALA A 79 -11.37 5.98 8.63
CA ALA A 79 -10.85 4.69 8.22
C ALA A 79 -11.94 3.68 7.81
N GLY A 80 -13.11 3.71 8.42
CA GLY A 80 -14.26 2.95 7.98
C GLY A 80 -14.74 3.33 6.57
N THR A 81 -14.77 4.62 6.26
CA THR A 81 -15.23 5.15 4.97
C THR A 81 -14.23 4.82 3.85
N TRP A 82 -12.95 5.13 4.06
CA TRP A 82 -11.97 4.92 2.99
C TRP A 82 -11.72 3.44 2.70
N THR A 83 -11.86 2.54 3.68
CA THR A 83 -11.73 1.09 3.44
C THR A 83 -12.86 0.55 2.56
N ILE A 84 -14.11 0.98 2.81
CA ILE A 84 -15.27 0.59 1.99
C ILE A 84 -15.12 1.12 0.55
N LEU A 85 -14.76 2.38 0.39
CA LEU A 85 -14.56 2.99 -0.93
C LEU A 85 -13.39 2.34 -1.69
N SER A 86 -12.31 1.97 -1.00
CA SER A 86 -11.22 1.18 -1.59
C SER A 86 -11.72 -0.16 -2.11
N GLY A 87 -12.53 -0.88 -1.33
CA GLY A 87 -13.12 -2.16 -1.74
C GLY A 87 -14.04 -2.01 -2.94
N ALA A 88 -14.89 -0.99 -2.98
CA ALA A 88 -15.75 -0.71 -4.12
C ALA A 88 -14.92 -0.42 -5.39
N THR A 89 -13.84 0.34 -5.24
CA THR A 89 -12.89 0.63 -6.34
C THR A 89 -12.21 -0.64 -6.84
N MET A 90 -11.74 -1.51 -5.93
CA MET A 90 -11.17 -2.81 -6.28
C MET A 90 -12.18 -3.70 -7.01
N TYR A 91 -13.42 -3.74 -6.55
CA TYR A 91 -14.49 -4.52 -7.17
C TYR A 91 -14.74 -4.08 -8.62
N VAL A 92 -14.89 -2.76 -8.86
CA VAL A 92 -15.25 -2.21 -10.15
C VAL A 92 -14.04 -2.14 -11.09
N LEU A 93 -12.95 -1.52 -10.67
CA LEU A 93 -11.77 -1.28 -11.51
C LEU A 93 -10.83 -2.48 -11.56
N GLY A 94 -10.59 -3.12 -10.42
CA GLY A 94 -9.64 -4.23 -10.33
C GLY A 94 -9.99 -5.38 -11.28
N SER A 95 -11.27 -5.73 -11.41
CA SER A 95 -11.72 -6.78 -12.35
C SER A 95 -11.50 -6.40 -13.82
N ARG A 96 -11.64 -5.12 -14.17
CA ARG A 96 -11.38 -4.60 -15.54
C ARG A 96 -9.89 -4.56 -15.84
N ILE A 97 -9.08 -4.10 -14.89
CA ILE A 97 -7.61 -4.10 -14.98
C ILE A 97 -7.10 -5.53 -15.14
N TRP A 98 -7.67 -6.49 -14.37
CA TRP A 98 -7.36 -7.91 -14.52
C TRP A 98 -7.67 -8.43 -15.94
N ALA A 99 -8.87 -8.13 -16.47
CA ALA A 99 -9.27 -8.59 -17.79
C ALA A 99 -8.31 -8.07 -18.88
N LEU A 100 -7.96 -6.80 -18.85
CA LEU A 100 -6.98 -6.20 -19.76
C LEU A 100 -5.59 -6.82 -19.59
N GLY A 101 -5.13 -7.00 -18.35
CA GLY A 101 -3.83 -7.62 -18.05
C GLY A 101 -3.76 -9.07 -18.52
N LYS A 102 -4.84 -9.85 -18.34
CA LYS A 102 -4.93 -11.24 -18.81
C LYS A 102 -4.93 -11.31 -20.34
N ARG A 103 -5.65 -10.38 -21.01
CA ARG A 103 -5.80 -10.37 -22.47
C ARG A 103 -4.56 -9.87 -23.20
N PHE A 104 -3.94 -8.79 -22.71
CA PHE A 104 -2.85 -8.10 -23.39
C PHE A 104 -1.47 -8.34 -22.79
N GLY A 105 -1.38 -9.13 -21.71
CA GLY A 105 -0.09 -9.48 -21.10
C GLY A 105 0.57 -8.35 -20.31
N TYR A 106 -0.17 -7.35 -19.83
CA TYR A 106 0.39 -6.24 -19.06
C TYR A 106 1.01 -6.71 -17.74
N PHE A 107 2.13 -6.12 -17.39
CA PHE A 107 2.85 -6.36 -16.13
C PHE A 107 2.64 -5.22 -15.13
N THR A 108 2.46 -4.00 -15.62
CA THR A 108 2.43 -2.78 -14.81
C THR A 108 1.26 -1.88 -15.24
N PRO A 109 0.86 -0.93 -14.38
CA PRO A 109 -0.07 0.13 -14.78
C PRO A 109 0.46 0.95 -15.98
N ALA A 110 1.78 1.17 -16.04
CA ALA A 110 2.40 1.92 -17.13
C ALA A 110 2.27 1.20 -18.47
N ASP A 111 2.35 -0.13 -18.52
CA ASP A 111 2.08 -0.92 -19.72
C ASP A 111 0.68 -0.65 -20.27
N MET A 112 -0.33 -0.75 -19.38
CA MET A 112 -1.73 -0.56 -19.74
C MET A 112 -2.01 0.86 -20.25
N LEU A 113 -1.50 1.88 -19.56
CA LEU A 113 -1.72 3.27 -19.94
C LEU A 113 -0.98 3.63 -21.22
N ALA A 114 0.26 3.18 -21.38
CA ALA A 114 1.06 3.45 -22.59
C ALA A 114 0.44 2.81 -23.83
N ASP A 115 -0.10 1.61 -23.71
CA ASP A 115 -0.75 0.91 -24.83
C ASP A 115 -2.05 1.61 -25.25
N PHE A 116 -2.90 2.03 -24.29
CA PHE A 116 -4.16 2.71 -24.62
C PHE A 116 -3.94 4.12 -25.18
N TYR A 117 -3.05 4.91 -24.55
CA TYR A 117 -2.77 6.29 -24.98
C TYR A 117 -1.73 6.38 -26.09
N GLU A 118 -1.20 5.27 -26.56
CA GLU A 118 -0.18 5.17 -27.63
C GLU A 118 1.00 6.13 -27.35
N SER A 119 1.51 6.14 -26.12
CA SER A 119 2.49 7.15 -25.68
C SER A 119 3.52 6.61 -24.69
N GLU A 120 4.78 6.63 -25.13
CA GLU A 120 5.91 6.34 -24.25
C GLU A 120 6.10 7.41 -23.16
N ALA A 121 5.71 8.66 -23.42
CA ALA A 121 5.73 9.70 -22.37
C ALA A 121 4.75 9.38 -21.24
N VAL A 122 3.55 8.85 -21.55
CA VAL A 122 2.60 8.38 -20.54
C VAL A 122 3.20 7.22 -19.74
N ARG A 123 3.91 6.27 -20.37
CA ARG A 123 4.64 5.20 -19.68
C ARG A 123 5.60 5.76 -18.65
N VAL A 124 6.52 6.63 -19.10
CA VAL A 124 7.57 7.19 -18.24
C VAL A 124 6.98 7.99 -17.08
N VAL A 125 6.01 8.86 -17.35
CA VAL A 125 5.36 9.67 -16.31
C VAL A 125 4.63 8.78 -15.30
N THR A 126 3.91 7.74 -15.77
CA THR A 126 3.24 6.77 -14.88
C THR A 126 4.25 6.03 -14.01
N ALA A 127 5.36 5.56 -14.59
CA ALA A 127 6.42 4.87 -13.85
C ALA A 127 7.06 5.79 -12.80
N LEU A 128 7.37 7.04 -13.17
CA LEU A 128 7.95 8.02 -12.25
C LEU A 128 7.02 8.35 -11.09
N VAL A 129 5.75 8.66 -11.36
CA VAL A 129 4.75 8.93 -10.31
C VAL A 129 4.62 7.72 -9.39
N SER A 130 4.53 6.50 -9.94
CA SER A 130 4.43 5.27 -9.18
C SER A 130 5.62 5.08 -8.24
N VAL A 131 6.85 5.27 -8.72
CA VAL A 131 8.07 5.04 -7.92
C VAL A 131 8.28 6.14 -6.89
N VAL A 132 8.19 7.42 -7.30
CA VAL A 132 8.50 8.56 -6.42
C VAL A 132 7.58 8.58 -5.19
N PHE A 133 6.28 8.41 -5.39
CA PHE A 133 5.34 8.49 -4.28
C PHE A 133 5.32 7.23 -3.41
N THR A 134 5.71 6.08 -3.92
CA THR A 134 5.89 4.88 -3.10
C THR A 134 7.20 4.87 -2.29
N ILE A 135 8.20 5.68 -2.62
CA ILE A 135 9.38 5.91 -1.76
C ILE A 135 8.97 6.46 -0.39
N LEU A 136 7.99 7.37 -0.34
CA LEU A 136 7.45 7.87 0.94
C LEU A 136 6.83 6.74 1.77
N TYR A 137 6.22 5.76 1.10
CA TYR A 137 5.64 4.62 1.80
C TYR A 137 6.70 3.60 2.24
N ILE A 138 7.84 3.49 1.54
CA ILE A 138 9.02 2.75 2.02
C ILE A 138 9.55 3.40 3.30
N GLN A 139 9.63 4.74 3.35
CA GLN A 139 10.02 5.47 4.55
C GLN A 139 9.13 5.15 5.75
N VAL A 140 7.79 5.08 5.56
CA VAL A 140 6.83 4.69 6.61
C VAL A 140 7.18 3.33 7.23
N GLN A 141 7.48 2.34 6.37
CA GLN A 141 7.83 1.00 6.85
C GLN A 141 9.17 1.02 7.59
N ALA A 142 10.16 1.73 7.06
CA ALA A 142 11.48 1.86 7.68
C ALA A 142 11.40 2.53 9.07
N GLN A 143 10.63 3.61 9.21
CA GLN A 143 10.40 4.27 10.50
C GLN A 143 9.68 3.35 11.49
N GLY A 144 8.61 2.67 11.04
CA GLY A 144 7.87 1.73 11.87
C GLY A 144 8.76 0.59 12.41
N LEU A 145 9.59 0.01 11.55
CA LEU A 145 10.54 -1.03 11.92
C LEU A 145 11.56 -0.52 12.97
N GLY A 146 12.09 0.70 12.78
CA GLY A 146 12.99 1.34 13.73
C GLY A 146 12.34 1.54 15.11
N TYR A 147 11.10 2.06 15.16
CA TYR A 147 10.37 2.23 16.42
C TYR A 147 10.12 0.90 17.14
N ILE A 148 9.70 -0.14 16.39
CA ILE A 148 9.42 -1.46 16.96
C ILE A 148 10.67 -2.02 17.65
N LEU A 149 11.82 -2.06 16.97
CA LEU A 149 13.01 -2.70 17.51
C LEU A 149 13.67 -1.86 18.62
N ASN A 150 13.63 -0.53 18.50
CA ASN A 150 14.13 0.37 19.54
C ASN A 150 13.34 0.19 20.85
N VAL A 151 12.00 0.21 20.81
CA VAL A 151 11.18 0.03 22.01
C VAL A 151 11.26 -1.41 22.53
N ALA A 152 11.18 -2.42 21.67
CA ALA A 152 11.30 -3.83 22.09
C ALA A 152 12.61 -4.14 22.80
N SER A 153 13.69 -3.44 22.43
CA SER A 153 15.01 -3.58 23.07
C SER A 153 15.17 -2.72 24.32
N GLY A 154 14.15 -1.98 24.76
CA GLY A 154 14.27 -1.01 25.86
C GLY A 154 15.31 0.09 25.57
N GLY A 155 15.51 0.44 24.31
CA GLY A 155 16.50 1.43 23.87
C GLY A 155 17.92 0.91 23.68
N HIS A 156 18.21 -0.37 23.98
CA HIS A 156 19.56 -0.96 23.77
C HIS A 156 19.96 -1.02 22.29
N ILE A 157 18.99 -1.14 21.38
CA ILE A 157 19.20 -1.02 19.93
C ILE A 157 18.68 0.36 19.53
N SER A 158 19.56 1.21 18.96
CA SER A 158 19.12 2.54 18.51
C SER A 158 18.12 2.41 17.35
N PHE A 159 17.35 3.47 17.12
CA PHE A 159 16.39 3.55 16.03
C PHE A 159 17.07 3.25 14.67
N GLU A 160 18.23 3.86 14.42
CA GLU A 160 18.97 3.71 13.18
C GLU A 160 19.49 2.27 12.99
N ALA A 161 20.06 1.68 14.06
CA ALA A 161 20.54 0.31 14.02
C ALA A 161 19.38 -0.68 13.81
N GLY A 162 18.29 -0.49 14.52
CA GLY A 162 17.07 -1.30 14.38
C GLY A 162 16.49 -1.25 12.97
N THR A 163 16.37 -0.05 12.41
CA THR A 163 15.93 0.16 11.03
C THR A 163 16.84 -0.58 10.05
N LEU A 164 18.17 -0.41 10.17
CA LEU A 164 19.13 -1.03 9.27
C LEU A 164 19.09 -2.56 9.33
N ILE A 165 19.02 -3.14 10.53
CA ILE A 165 18.94 -4.60 10.75
C ILE A 165 17.70 -5.15 10.02
N LEU A 166 16.53 -4.56 10.28
CA LEU A 166 15.27 -5.09 9.75
C LEU A 166 15.15 -4.90 8.24
N LEU A 167 15.59 -3.78 7.70
CA LEU A 167 15.68 -3.56 6.25
C LEU A 167 16.66 -4.52 5.57
N SER A 168 17.78 -4.86 6.23
CA SER A 168 18.74 -5.82 5.70
C SER A 168 18.17 -7.23 5.62
N VAL A 169 17.39 -7.66 6.62
CA VAL A 169 16.68 -8.95 6.60
C VAL A 169 15.66 -8.97 5.46
N ALA A 170 14.88 -7.90 5.29
CA ALA A 170 13.93 -7.78 4.19
C ALA A 170 14.61 -7.89 2.82
N ALA A 171 15.76 -7.22 2.64
CA ALA A 171 16.55 -7.30 1.42
C ALA A 171 16.94 -8.75 1.07
N VAL A 172 17.42 -9.50 2.06
CA VAL A 172 17.98 -10.86 1.84
C VAL A 172 16.91 -11.80 1.29
N TYR A 173 15.74 -11.92 1.93
CA TYR A 173 14.74 -12.90 1.47
C TYR A 173 14.00 -12.44 0.21
N LEU A 174 13.76 -11.13 0.02
CA LEU A 174 13.13 -10.61 -1.17
C LEU A 174 14.00 -10.82 -2.42
N MET A 175 15.31 -10.57 -2.30
CA MET A 175 16.25 -10.85 -3.39
C MET A 175 16.37 -12.34 -3.70
N ALA A 176 16.13 -13.23 -2.73
CA ALA A 176 16.18 -14.66 -2.93
C ALA A 176 14.98 -15.18 -3.76
N GLY A 177 13.74 -14.82 -3.40
CA GLY A 177 12.54 -15.52 -3.86
C GLY A 177 11.56 -14.76 -4.76
N GLY A 178 11.79 -13.46 -5.07
CA GLY A 178 10.87 -12.67 -5.90
C GLY A 178 9.44 -12.63 -5.32
N VAL A 179 8.42 -12.48 -6.19
CA VAL A 179 7.00 -12.39 -5.75
C VAL A 179 6.49 -13.63 -5.03
N ARG A 180 7.05 -14.81 -5.31
CA ARG A 180 6.65 -16.04 -4.61
C ARG A 180 7.02 -15.98 -3.14
N ALA A 181 8.23 -15.49 -2.81
CA ALA A 181 8.63 -15.28 -1.43
C ALA A 181 7.67 -14.32 -0.74
N VAL A 182 7.37 -13.16 -1.35
CA VAL A 182 6.43 -12.18 -0.83
C VAL A 182 5.08 -12.82 -0.51
N TYR A 183 4.48 -13.58 -1.43
CA TYR A 183 3.16 -14.18 -1.24
C TYR A 183 3.13 -15.24 -0.15
N TRP A 184 4.17 -16.07 -0.03
CA TRP A 184 4.25 -17.07 1.03
C TRP A 184 4.50 -16.45 2.42
N THR A 185 5.34 -15.43 2.50
CA THR A 185 5.52 -14.69 3.76
C THR A 185 4.26 -13.91 4.12
N ASP A 186 3.58 -13.26 3.16
CA ASP A 186 2.34 -12.51 3.36
C ASP A 186 1.21 -13.39 3.92
N VAL A 187 1.12 -14.67 3.53
CA VAL A 187 0.12 -15.61 4.06
C VAL A 187 0.28 -15.78 5.58
N LEU A 188 1.51 -16.00 6.05
CA LEU A 188 1.79 -16.06 7.49
C LEU A 188 1.57 -14.71 8.17
N GLN A 189 2.11 -13.66 7.58
CA GLN A 189 2.08 -12.31 8.10
C GLN A 189 0.66 -11.75 8.20
N GLY A 190 -0.17 -11.97 7.18
CA GLY A 190 -1.55 -11.48 7.15
C GLY A 190 -2.42 -12.03 8.28
N VAL A 191 -2.20 -13.28 8.69
CA VAL A 191 -2.88 -13.88 9.84
C VAL A 191 -2.27 -13.39 11.14
N TRP A 192 -0.94 -13.42 11.24
CA TRP A 192 -0.25 -13.10 12.50
C TRP A 192 -0.47 -11.66 12.96
N MET A 193 -0.33 -10.69 12.07
CA MET A 193 -0.51 -9.28 12.40
C MET A 193 -1.95 -8.94 12.82
N TYR A 194 -2.96 -9.61 12.24
CA TYR A 194 -4.35 -9.43 12.64
C TYR A 194 -4.56 -9.89 14.10
N ILE A 195 -4.10 -11.10 14.41
CA ILE A 195 -4.18 -11.67 15.76
C ILE A 195 -3.40 -10.78 16.75
N ALA A 196 -2.18 -10.38 16.39
CA ALA A 196 -1.32 -9.58 17.25
C ALA A 196 -1.95 -8.23 17.62
N LEU A 197 -2.56 -7.53 16.65
CA LEU A 197 -3.20 -6.24 16.91
C LEU A 197 -4.43 -6.38 17.80
N TRP A 198 -5.28 -7.39 17.56
CA TRP A 198 -6.45 -7.66 18.38
C TRP A 198 -6.07 -8.11 19.80
N VAL A 199 -5.15 -9.04 19.92
CA VAL A 199 -4.67 -9.52 21.22
C VAL A 199 -4.03 -8.36 22.00
N GLY A 200 -3.17 -7.57 21.36
CA GLY A 200 -2.52 -6.43 22.00
C GLY A 200 -3.50 -5.35 22.44
N GLY A 201 -4.42 -4.94 21.58
CA GLY A 201 -5.42 -3.91 21.93
C GLY A 201 -6.36 -4.36 23.05
N LEU A 202 -6.88 -5.59 23.00
CA LEU A 202 -7.72 -6.15 24.07
C LEU A 202 -6.92 -6.34 25.37
N TYR A 203 -5.71 -6.89 25.30
CA TYR A 203 -4.87 -7.07 26.47
C TYR A 203 -4.66 -5.74 27.21
N LEU A 204 -4.27 -4.69 26.48
CA LEU A 204 -4.08 -3.35 27.05
C LEU A 204 -5.38 -2.77 27.62
N ALA A 205 -6.52 -2.94 26.93
CA ALA A 205 -7.81 -2.49 27.44
C ALA A 205 -8.18 -3.15 28.77
N TYR A 206 -7.88 -4.45 28.93
CA TYR A 206 -8.13 -5.16 30.18
C TYR A 206 -7.11 -4.83 31.27
N THR A 207 -5.82 -4.77 30.96
CA THR A 207 -4.77 -4.57 31.97
C THR A 207 -4.68 -3.13 32.47
N VAL A 208 -4.91 -2.15 31.61
CA VAL A 208 -4.78 -0.72 31.97
C VAL A 208 -6.13 -0.16 32.49
N PHE A 209 -7.25 -0.60 31.93
CA PHE A 209 -8.56 -0.03 32.20
C PHE A 209 -9.56 -1.01 32.86
N GLY A 210 -9.20 -2.30 32.97
CA GLY A 210 -10.07 -3.35 33.53
C GLY A 210 -11.01 -3.98 32.50
N SER A 211 -11.44 -3.25 31.46
CA SER A 211 -12.23 -3.78 30.35
C SER A 211 -12.29 -2.77 29.19
N PRO A 212 -12.63 -3.20 27.95
CA PRO A 212 -12.92 -2.27 26.86
C PRO A 212 -14.02 -1.26 27.18
N ALA A 213 -15.08 -1.67 27.90
CA ALA A 213 -16.16 -0.77 28.31
C ALA A 213 -15.66 0.33 29.25
N GLN A 214 -14.82 -0.04 30.22
CA GLN A 214 -14.21 0.91 31.15
C GLN A 214 -13.22 1.86 30.44
N LEU A 215 -12.48 1.38 29.45
CA LEU A 215 -11.65 2.24 28.62
C LEU A 215 -12.48 3.33 27.95
N TRP A 216 -13.56 2.95 27.25
CA TRP A 216 -14.44 3.93 26.59
C TRP A 216 -15.11 4.90 27.58
N HIS A 217 -15.49 4.40 28.75
CA HIS A 217 -16.03 5.26 29.82
C HIS A 217 -14.98 6.24 30.33
N ALA A 218 -13.74 5.78 30.57
CA ALA A 218 -12.63 6.64 30.97
C ALA A 218 -12.32 7.73 29.95
N VAL A 219 -12.27 7.38 28.65
CA VAL A 219 -12.07 8.36 27.58
C VAL A 219 -13.21 9.38 27.56
N ALA A 220 -14.46 8.92 27.66
CA ALA A 220 -15.64 9.80 27.63
C ALA A 220 -15.69 10.79 28.81
N THR A 221 -15.19 10.38 29.98
CA THR A 221 -15.24 11.20 31.21
C THR A 221 -14.02 12.11 31.36
N GLN A 222 -12.81 11.65 31.01
CA GLN A 222 -11.56 12.38 31.24
C GLN A 222 -11.12 13.20 30.04
N ARG A 223 -11.38 12.72 28.82
CA ARG A 223 -10.97 13.35 27.56
C ARG A 223 -12.09 13.27 26.52
N PRO A 224 -13.26 13.91 26.80
CA PRO A 224 -14.40 13.92 25.87
C PRO A 224 -14.06 14.57 24.52
N ASP A 225 -13.06 15.44 24.47
CA ASP A 225 -12.51 16.04 23.26
C ASP A 225 -11.96 15.00 22.25
N LEU A 226 -11.46 13.86 22.75
CA LEU A 226 -11.02 12.75 21.91
C LEU A 226 -12.18 12.01 21.22
N LEU A 227 -13.39 12.08 21.75
CA LEU A 227 -14.60 11.47 21.19
C LEU A 227 -15.47 12.45 20.38
N ALA A 228 -15.04 13.69 20.26
CA ALA A 228 -15.75 14.73 19.53
C ALA A 228 -15.04 15.12 18.24
N LEU A 229 -15.80 15.58 17.25
CA LEU A 229 -15.24 16.26 16.08
C LEU A 229 -15.17 17.78 16.35
N PRO A 230 -14.13 18.44 15.89
CA PRO A 230 -13.05 18.01 14.99
C PRO A 230 -11.83 17.38 15.68
N GLY A 231 -11.93 16.93 16.92
CA GLY A 231 -10.87 16.39 17.75
C GLY A 231 -10.01 17.43 18.46
N PRO A 232 -9.13 17.01 19.39
CA PRO A 232 -8.38 17.93 20.29
C PRO A 232 -7.56 19.00 19.56
N ARG A 233 -7.02 18.67 18.39
CA ARG A 233 -6.22 19.57 17.56
C ARG A 233 -7.00 20.23 16.43
N GLY A 234 -8.31 20.05 16.35
CA GLY A 234 -9.15 20.63 15.31
C GLY A 234 -8.85 20.12 13.90
N PHE A 235 -8.23 18.96 13.77
CA PHE A 235 -7.79 18.43 12.48
C PHE A 235 -8.96 17.92 11.62
N PHE A 236 -9.89 17.16 12.21
CA PHE A 236 -10.99 16.52 11.48
C PHE A 236 -12.20 17.46 11.25
N ARG A 237 -11.94 18.64 10.72
CA ARG A 237 -13.02 19.46 10.15
C ARG A 237 -13.64 18.74 8.94
N PRO A 238 -14.90 19.02 8.57
CA PRO A 238 -15.61 18.28 7.52
C PRO A 238 -14.83 18.13 6.20
N GLY A 239 -14.18 19.21 5.74
CA GLY A 239 -13.38 19.17 4.51
C GLY A 239 -12.14 18.30 4.61
N MET A 240 -11.46 18.30 5.76
CA MET A 240 -10.30 17.44 6.00
C MET A 240 -10.71 15.97 6.13
N TRP A 241 -11.79 15.68 6.88
CA TRP A 241 -12.33 14.33 7.04
C TRP A 241 -12.72 13.73 5.66
N PHE A 242 -13.51 14.47 4.89
CA PHE A 242 -13.88 14.07 3.53
C PHE A 242 -12.66 13.92 2.62
N GLY A 243 -11.73 14.87 2.69
CA GLY A 243 -10.54 14.87 1.86
C GLY A 243 -9.61 13.68 2.15
N MET A 244 -9.37 13.34 3.40
CA MET A 244 -8.61 12.15 3.77
C MET A 244 -9.30 10.86 3.30
N SER A 245 -10.62 10.77 3.48
CA SER A 245 -11.39 9.62 2.98
C SER A 245 -11.19 9.42 1.47
N ILE A 246 -11.23 10.48 0.66
CA ILE A 246 -10.99 10.40 -0.79
C ILE A 246 -9.56 10.00 -1.11
N VAL A 247 -8.58 10.67 -0.49
CA VAL A 247 -7.16 10.45 -0.78
C VAL A 247 -6.71 9.04 -0.40
N LEU A 248 -7.10 8.54 0.77
CA LEU A 248 -6.75 7.20 1.21
C LEU A 248 -7.52 6.13 0.41
N SER A 249 -8.82 6.34 0.12
CA SER A 249 -9.62 5.38 -0.65
C SER A 249 -9.05 5.08 -2.02
N PHE A 250 -8.85 6.13 -2.79
CA PHE A 250 -8.44 5.99 -4.18
C PHE A 250 -6.92 5.96 -4.30
N GLY A 251 -6.20 6.78 -3.51
CA GLY A 251 -4.76 6.88 -3.60
C GLY A 251 -4.04 5.55 -3.39
N ILE A 252 -4.43 4.78 -2.37
CA ILE A 252 -3.80 3.48 -2.08
C ILE A 252 -4.09 2.46 -3.20
N VAL A 253 -5.32 2.42 -3.72
CA VAL A 253 -5.73 1.45 -4.74
C VAL A 253 -4.98 1.65 -6.06
N PHE A 254 -4.57 2.87 -6.38
CA PHE A 254 -3.81 3.19 -7.61
C PHE A 254 -2.29 3.08 -7.43
N GLN A 255 -1.81 2.72 -6.25
CA GLN A 255 -0.39 2.44 -6.07
C GLN A 255 0.02 1.15 -6.81
N PRO A 256 1.24 1.08 -7.37
CA PRO A 256 1.67 -0.03 -8.23
C PRO A 256 1.65 -1.38 -7.50
N HIS A 257 1.98 -1.44 -6.21
CA HIS A 257 1.99 -2.67 -5.44
C HIS A 257 0.58 -3.27 -5.22
N VAL A 258 -0.47 -2.45 -5.24
CA VAL A 258 -1.87 -2.91 -5.24
C VAL A 258 -2.30 -3.31 -6.65
N MET A 259 -2.02 -2.47 -7.65
CA MET A 259 -2.46 -2.70 -9.03
C MET A 259 -1.81 -3.95 -9.65
N ILE A 260 -0.53 -4.21 -9.39
CA ILE A 260 0.17 -5.40 -9.91
C ILE A 260 -0.48 -6.69 -9.38
N ARG A 261 -1.04 -6.69 -8.17
CA ARG A 261 -1.76 -7.84 -7.63
C ARG A 261 -3.01 -8.21 -8.43
N TYR A 262 -3.66 -7.27 -9.08
CA TYR A 262 -4.76 -7.61 -9.99
C TYR A 262 -4.27 -8.47 -11.15
N TYR A 263 -3.09 -8.20 -11.70
CA TYR A 263 -2.51 -9.01 -12.77
C TYR A 263 -2.08 -10.42 -12.34
N THR A 264 -1.84 -10.65 -11.04
CA THR A 264 -1.46 -11.96 -10.52
C THR A 264 -2.63 -12.90 -10.27
N ALA A 265 -3.87 -12.39 -10.21
CA ALA A 265 -5.06 -13.14 -9.89
C ALA A 265 -5.39 -14.23 -10.93
N ALA A 266 -5.81 -15.39 -10.45
CA ALA A 266 -6.26 -16.48 -11.31
C ALA A 266 -7.58 -16.16 -12.06
N SER A 267 -8.47 -15.33 -11.48
CA SER A 267 -9.77 -14.99 -12.07
C SER A 267 -10.31 -13.62 -11.63
N ALA A 268 -11.19 -13.05 -12.46
CA ALA A 268 -11.92 -11.82 -12.11
C ALA A 268 -12.81 -12.00 -10.88
N ARG A 269 -13.36 -13.20 -10.67
CA ARG A 269 -14.16 -13.54 -9.47
C ARG A 269 -13.32 -13.37 -8.21
N THR A 270 -12.06 -13.79 -8.23
CA THR A 270 -11.12 -13.58 -7.14
C THR A 270 -11.01 -12.08 -6.79
N ILE A 271 -10.82 -11.21 -7.79
CA ILE A 271 -10.71 -9.76 -7.57
C ILE A 271 -12.01 -9.17 -6.99
N ARG A 272 -13.16 -9.59 -7.49
CA ARG A 272 -14.46 -9.10 -6.98
C ARG A 272 -14.65 -9.48 -5.50
N TRP A 273 -14.30 -10.70 -5.12
CA TRP A 273 -14.34 -11.12 -3.72
C TRP A 273 -13.37 -10.34 -2.85
N LEU A 274 -12.18 -10.00 -3.35
CA LEU A 274 -11.25 -9.11 -2.63
C LEU A 274 -11.88 -7.75 -2.33
N GLY A 275 -12.58 -7.17 -3.31
CA GLY A 275 -13.27 -5.88 -3.12
C GLY A 275 -14.33 -5.90 -2.02
N VAL A 276 -14.87 -7.08 -1.68
CA VAL A 276 -15.85 -7.25 -0.59
C VAL A 276 -15.17 -7.59 0.74
N THR A 277 -14.21 -8.51 0.72
CA THR A 277 -13.65 -9.08 1.96
C THR A 277 -12.50 -8.27 2.55
N THR A 278 -11.70 -7.59 1.71
CA THR A 278 -10.62 -6.72 2.18
C THR A 278 -11.11 -5.57 3.08
N PRO A 279 -12.19 -4.83 2.73
CA PRO A 279 -12.75 -3.82 3.62
C PRO A 279 -13.15 -4.35 5.00
N VAL A 280 -13.74 -5.54 5.06
CA VAL A 280 -14.15 -6.15 6.35
C VAL A 280 -12.94 -6.35 7.27
N TYR A 281 -11.86 -6.92 6.73
CA TYR A 281 -10.63 -7.07 7.48
C TYR A 281 -10.10 -5.70 7.94
N LEU A 282 -9.98 -4.73 7.02
CA LEU A 282 -9.42 -3.42 7.31
C LEU A 282 -10.25 -2.62 8.32
N MET A 283 -11.57 -2.66 8.24
CA MET A 283 -12.44 -1.99 9.23
C MET A 283 -12.23 -2.54 10.63
N THR A 284 -12.10 -3.85 10.77
CA THR A 284 -12.00 -4.50 12.08
C THR A 284 -10.66 -4.27 12.77
N ILE A 285 -9.56 -4.04 12.04
CA ILE A 285 -8.26 -3.74 12.66
C ILE A 285 -8.18 -2.35 13.30
N TYR A 286 -9.00 -1.39 12.85
CA TYR A 286 -9.01 -0.05 13.45
C TYR A 286 -9.71 -0.01 14.81
N ILE A 287 -10.47 -1.05 15.20
CA ILE A 287 -11.08 -1.16 16.54
C ILE A 287 -10.00 -1.25 17.62
N PRO A 288 -9.11 -2.27 17.61
CA PRO A 288 -8.02 -2.32 18.59
C PRO A 288 -7.03 -1.16 18.46
N ALA A 289 -6.79 -0.62 17.27
CA ALA A 289 -5.95 0.56 17.09
C ALA A 289 -6.55 1.80 17.80
N ALA A 290 -7.86 2.00 17.73
CA ALA A 290 -8.55 3.07 18.45
C ALA A 290 -8.46 2.86 19.98
N MET A 291 -8.63 1.62 20.48
CA MET A 291 -8.45 1.32 21.90
C MET A 291 -7.04 1.71 22.37
N VAL A 292 -6.01 1.34 21.60
CA VAL A 292 -4.60 1.67 21.90
C VAL A 292 -4.37 3.18 21.87
N GLY A 293 -4.80 3.87 20.81
CA GLY A 293 -4.55 5.30 20.64
C GLY A 293 -5.31 6.16 21.67
N LEU A 294 -6.62 5.95 21.81
CA LEU A 294 -7.45 6.72 22.72
C LEU A 294 -7.14 6.38 24.19
N GLY A 295 -6.98 5.10 24.52
CA GLY A 295 -6.55 4.68 25.86
C GLY A 295 -5.12 5.16 26.17
N GLY A 296 -4.23 5.12 25.19
CA GLY A 296 -2.86 5.60 25.32
C GLY A 296 -2.77 7.09 25.62
N ALA A 297 -3.67 7.90 25.08
CA ALA A 297 -3.75 9.34 25.37
C ALA A 297 -4.13 9.63 26.83
N LEU A 298 -4.74 8.67 27.54
CA LEU A 298 -4.97 8.74 28.97
C LEU A 298 -3.80 8.17 29.79
N ALA A 299 -3.27 7.02 29.37
CA ALA A 299 -2.25 6.29 30.12
C ALA A 299 -0.87 6.92 30.00
N MET A 300 -0.55 7.52 28.85
CA MET A 300 0.75 8.17 28.55
C MET A 300 0.52 9.50 27.78
N PRO A 301 -0.01 10.55 28.45
CA PRO A 301 -0.47 11.78 27.78
C PRO A 301 0.64 12.60 27.12
N ASP A 302 1.90 12.48 27.59
CA ASP A 302 3.03 13.32 27.15
C ASP A 302 4.02 12.55 26.25
N LEU A 303 3.54 11.58 25.48
CA LEU A 303 4.42 10.82 24.60
C LEU A 303 4.93 11.69 23.43
N ALA A 304 6.25 11.85 23.35
CA ALA A 304 6.91 12.71 22.37
C ALA A 304 6.65 12.26 20.91
N VAL A 305 6.57 10.96 20.67
CA VAL A 305 6.32 10.37 19.34
C VAL A 305 5.06 9.51 19.43
N PRO A 306 3.89 10.03 19.03
CA PRO A 306 2.60 9.33 19.14
C PRO A 306 2.57 7.95 18.47
N ASP A 307 3.27 7.76 17.35
CA ASP A 307 3.33 6.47 16.64
C ASP A 307 4.01 5.35 17.46
N ARG A 308 4.66 5.67 18.55
CA ARG A 308 5.25 4.70 19.50
C ARG A 308 4.27 4.24 20.58
N ILE A 309 3.05 4.78 20.63
CA ILE A 309 2.12 4.51 21.75
C ILE A 309 1.86 3.02 21.94
N PHE A 310 1.70 2.25 20.88
CA PHE A 310 1.42 0.82 21.00
C PHE A 310 2.59 0.03 21.58
N PRO A 311 3.82 0.09 21.00
CA PRO A 311 4.97 -0.59 21.60
C PRO A 311 5.30 -0.10 23.01
N GLU A 312 5.16 1.19 23.32
CA GLU A 312 5.42 1.73 24.67
C GLU A 312 4.43 1.19 25.72
N LEU A 313 3.13 1.15 25.38
CA LEU A 313 2.13 0.55 26.28
C LEU A 313 2.38 -0.95 26.50
N LEU A 314 2.74 -1.68 25.47
CA LEU A 314 3.09 -3.10 25.60
C LEU A 314 4.33 -3.28 26.48
N PHE A 315 5.36 -2.49 26.27
CA PHE A 315 6.59 -2.57 27.05
C PHE A 315 6.34 -2.26 28.54
N ALA A 316 5.45 -1.31 28.83
CA ALA A 316 5.12 -0.91 30.20
C ALA A 316 4.16 -1.87 30.92
N HIS A 317 3.21 -2.48 30.22
CA HIS A 317 2.10 -3.19 30.86
C HIS A 317 1.98 -4.67 30.53
N ALA A 318 2.71 -5.17 29.50
CA ALA A 318 2.65 -6.58 29.11
C ALA A 318 3.90 -7.37 29.53
N PRO A 319 3.76 -8.67 29.82
CA PRO A 319 4.93 -9.50 30.03
C PRO A 319 5.79 -9.58 28.75
N ALA A 320 7.10 -9.66 28.91
CA ALA A 320 8.07 -9.57 27.81
C ALA A 320 7.82 -10.55 26.64
N TRP A 321 7.35 -11.76 26.95
CA TRP A 321 7.01 -12.75 25.92
C TRP A 321 5.83 -12.30 25.06
N LEU A 322 4.81 -11.71 25.67
CA LEU A 322 3.64 -11.22 24.94
C LEU A 322 3.98 -9.97 24.12
N THR A 323 4.75 -9.04 24.72
CA THR A 323 5.31 -7.87 24.02
C THR A 323 6.07 -8.32 22.77
N GLY A 324 6.97 -9.31 22.90
CA GLY A 324 7.76 -9.82 21.78
C GLY A 324 6.90 -10.44 20.68
N LEU A 325 5.88 -11.24 21.02
CA LEU A 325 4.97 -11.85 20.06
C LEU A 325 4.12 -10.81 19.32
N ILE A 326 3.59 -9.81 20.03
CA ILE A 326 2.78 -8.76 19.41
C ILE A 326 3.65 -7.86 18.52
N LEU A 327 4.84 -7.47 18.99
CA LEU A 327 5.77 -6.67 18.20
C LEU A 327 6.38 -7.43 17.00
N ALA A 328 6.48 -8.76 17.07
CA ALA A 328 6.73 -9.59 15.88
C ALA A 328 5.58 -9.46 14.86
N GLY A 329 4.32 -9.36 15.30
CA GLY A 329 3.18 -9.05 14.43
C GLY A 329 3.23 -7.64 13.82
N ALA A 330 3.67 -6.65 14.59
CA ALA A 330 3.92 -5.30 14.08
C ALA A 330 5.05 -5.29 13.04
N THR A 331 6.13 -6.05 13.29
CA THR A 331 7.22 -6.24 12.34
C THR A 331 6.71 -6.92 11.06
N ALA A 332 5.84 -7.93 11.19
CA ALA A 332 5.20 -8.59 10.06
C ALA A 332 4.39 -7.60 9.19
N ALA A 333 3.62 -6.71 9.81
CA ALA A 333 2.83 -5.69 9.13
C ALA A 333 3.71 -4.70 8.33
N ALA A 334 4.81 -4.24 8.93
CA ALA A 334 5.74 -3.35 8.24
C ALA A 334 6.47 -4.06 7.08
N MET A 335 6.95 -5.28 7.29
CA MET A 335 7.73 -6.03 6.30
C MET A 335 6.89 -6.47 5.10
N SER A 336 5.66 -6.96 5.30
CA SER A 336 4.77 -7.39 4.20
C SER A 336 4.47 -6.27 3.20
N THR A 337 4.20 -5.07 3.72
CA THR A 337 3.99 -3.89 2.87
C THR A 337 5.27 -3.43 2.19
N LEU A 338 6.38 -3.40 2.93
CA LEU A 338 7.70 -3.06 2.38
C LEU A 338 8.06 -3.96 1.19
N ASP A 339 7.93 -5.27 1.35
CA ASP A 339 8.21 -6.26 0.31
C ASP A 339 7.37 -6.03 -0.94
N SER A 340 6.10 -5.76 -0.72
CA SER A 340 5.14 -5.50 -1.78
C SER A 340 5.49 -4.26 -2.59
N ILE A 341 5.89 -3.18 -1.92
CA ILE A 341 6.30 -1.93 -2.55
C ILE A 341 7.62 -2.10 -3.29
N LEU A 342 8.60 -2.74 -2.66
CA LEU A 342 9.90 -3.00 -3.27
C LEU A 342 9.77 -3.87 -4.52
N HIS A 343 8.98 -4.94 -4.44
CA HIS A 343 8.69 -5.82 -5.57
C HIS A 343 8.01 -5.06 -6.72
N ALA A 344 7.01 -4.23 -6.41
CA ALA A 344 6.31 -3.45 -7.44
C ALA A 344 7.22 -2.42 -8.10
N ASN A 345 8.00 -1.67 -7.32
CA ASN A 345 8.94 -0.70 -7.87
C ASN A 345 10.06 -1.36 -8.67
N MET A 346 10.57 -2.51 -8.21
CA MET A 346 11.50 -3.33 -8.97
C MET A 346 10.89 -3.73 -10.32
N THR A 347 9.63 -4.16 -10.34
CA THR A 347 8.92 -4.55 -11.57
C THR A 347 8.79 -3.36 -12.52
N VAL A 348 8.29 -2.21 -12.02
CA VAL A 348 8.12 -0.99 -12.82
C VAL A 348 9.46 -0.51 -13.39
N LEU A 349 10.49 -0.36 -12.55
CA LEU A 349 11.78 0.14 -13.01
C LEU A 349 12.49 -0.83 -13.96
N THR A 350 12.36 -2.14 -13.73
CA THR A 350 12.98 -3.15 -14.61
C THR A 350 12.26 -3.22 -15.96
N ARG A 351 10.92 -3.26 -15.97
CA ARG A 351 10.13 -3.46 -17.20
C ARG A 351 9.93 -2.17 -17.98
N ASP A 352 9.44 -1.11 -17.30
CA ASP A 352 9.02 0.11 -17.97
C ASP A 352 10.17 1.06 -18.30
N VAL A 353 11.29 0.95 -17.56
CA VAL A 353 12.45 1.82 -17.78
C VAL A 353 13.65 1.05 -18.35
N TYR A 354 14.19 0.11 -17.57
CA TYR A 354 15.47 -0.52 -17.92
C TYR A 354 15.38 -1.40 -19.17
N GLN A 355 14.45 -2.33 -19.22
CA GLN A 355 14.25 -3.21 -20.37
C GLN A 355 13.81 -2.43 -21.61
N ARG A 356 13.00 -1.39 -21.42
CA ARG A 356 12.43 -0.63 -22.55
C ARG A 356 13.43 0.30 -23.22
N TYR A 357 14.28 0.97 -22.44
CA TYR A 357 15.13 2.05 -22.97
C TYR A 357 16.63 1.75 -22.91
N ILE A 358 17.10 0.91 -21.98
CA ILE A 358 18.53 0.72 -21.71
C ILE A 358 19.03 -0.63 -22.22
N ALA A 359 18.37 -1.72 -21.83
CA ALA A 359 18.85 -3.09 -22.09
C ALA A 359 17.77 -3.94 -22.77
N ARG A 360 17.42 -3.60 -24.02
CA ARG A 360 16.29 -4.19 -24.76
C ARG A 360 16.42 -5.68 -25.06
N ALA A 361 17.63 -6.19 -25.18
CA ALA A 361 17.94 -7.56 -25.60
C ALA A 361 18.72 -8.34 -24.54
N ALA A 362 18.63 -7.93 -23.27
CA ALA A 362 19.31 -8.64 -22.19
C ALA A 362 18.59 -9.94 -21.83
N THR A 363 19.33 -10.86 -21.18
CA THR A 363 18.76 -12.13 -20.70
C THR A 363 17.83 -11.92 -19.51
N GLN A 364 16.94 -12.87 -19.24
CA GLN A 364 16.07 -12.84 -18.08
C GLN A 364 16.86 -12.78 -16.76
N ALA A 365 17.97 -13.52 -16.68
CA ALA A 365 18.86 -13.49 -15.52
C ALA A 365 19.46 -12.08 -15.28
N HIS A 366 19.73 -11.33 -16.35
CA HIS A 366 20.21 -9.96 -16.26
C HIS A 366 19.13 -9.03 -15.67
N TYR A 367 17.88 -9.13 -16.11
CA TYR A 367 16.77 -8.33 -15.56
C TYR A 367 16.51 -8.65 -14.08
N ILE A 368 16.57 -9.91 -13.67
CA ILE A 368 16.45 -10.31 -12.27
C ILE A 368 17.60 -9.71 -11.45
N ARG A 369 18.83 -9.76 -11.95
CA ARG A 369 19.99 -9.15 -11.27
C ARG A 369 19.86 -7.65 -11.13
N PHE A 370 19.41 -6.96 -12.18
CA PHE A 370 19.12 -5.53 -12.13
C PHE A 370 18.02 -5.21 -11.10
N GLY A 371 16.95 -5.99 -11.08
CA GLY A 371 15.86 -5.83 -10.10
C GLY A 371 16.37 -5.93 -8.64
N ARG A 372 17.29 -6.85 -8.36
CA ARG A 372 17.93 -6.96 -7.03
C ARG A 372 18.71 -5.70 -6.65
N ILE A 373 19.41 -5.07 -7.61
CA ILE A 373 20.12 -3.81 -7.38
C ILE A 373 19.12 -2.70 -7.04
N ILE A 374 17.98 -2.62 -7.73
CA ILE A 374 16.92 -1.65 -7.45
C ILE A 374 16.37 -1.82 -6.03
N VAL A 375 16.15 -3.05 -5.56
CA VAL A 375 15.69 -3.30 -4.19
C VAL A 375 16.66 -2.71 -3.16
N VAL A 376 17.97 -2.96 -3.33
CA VAL A 376 18.99 -2.41 -2.41
C VAL A 376 19.02 -0.88 -2.46
N ALA A 377 18.94 -0.29 -3.65
CA ALA A 377 18.91 1.17 -3.81
C ALA A 377 17.68 1.81 -3.13
N LEU A 378 16.49 1.22 -3.31
CA LEU A 378 15.26 1.72 -2.69
C LEU A 378 15.29 1.59 -1.16
N LEU A 379 15.84 0.49 -0.64
CA LEU A 379 16.02 0.31 0.80
C LEU A 379 17.00 1.33 1.38
N ALA A 380 18.10 1.61 0.68
CA ALA A 380 19.06 2.63 1.10
C ALA A 380 18.42 4.03 1.14
N ILE A 381 17.60 4.38 0.13
CA ILE A 381 16.83 5.63 0.10
C ILE A 381 15.85 5.67 1.27
N GLY A 382 15.08 4.60 1.48
CA GLY A 382 14.11 4.49 2.57
C GLY A 382 14.76 4.63 3.95
N TYR A 383 15.91 3.98 4.16
CA TYR A 383 16.72 4.14 5.38
C TYR A 383 17.14 5.59 5.58
N PHE A 384 17.76 6.20 4.55
CA PHE A 384 18.24 7.58 4.64
C PHE A 384 17.12 8.57 4.96
N LEU A 385 15.96 8.43 4.32
CA LEU A 385 14.80 9.26 4.60
C LEU A 385 14.25 9.03 6.02
N SER A 386 14.19 7.78 6.48
CA SER A 386 13.63 7.45 7.80
C SER A 386 14.45 8.02 8.97
N VAL A 387 15.78 8.15 8.81
CA VAL A 387 16.65 8.70 9.85
C VAL A 387 16.80 10.23 9.81
N ARG A 388 16.24 10.90 8.79
CA ARG A 388 16.35 12.35 8.59
C ARG A 388 15.04 13.13 8.84
N THR A 389 13.90 12.49 8.63
CA THR A 389 12.60 13.15 8.72
C THR A 389 11.65 12.33 9.61
N PHE A 390 11.01 12.98 10.58
CA PHE A 390 10.14 12.35 11.58
C PHE A 390 8.74 12.96 11.54
N ASP A 391 8.01 12.71 10.46
CA ASP A 391 6.57 12.99 10.39
C ASP A 391 5.76 11.79 10.88
N LEU A 392 4.52 12.04 11.30
CA LEU A 392 3.58 10.96 11.61
C LEU A 392 3.40 10.04 10.41
N LEU A 393 3.39 8.73 10.64
CA LEU A 393 3.30 7.72 9.58
C LEU A 393 2.06 7.93 8.69
N VAL A 394 0.94 8.37 9.27
CA VAL A 394 -0.30 8.68 8.53
C VAL A 394 -0.10 9.81 7.53
N VAL A 395 0.64 10.85 7.87
CA VAL A 395 0.91 11.99 6.98
C VAL A 395 1.70 11.52 5.75
N LEU A 396 2.72 10.71 5.95
CA LEU A 396 3.53 10.16 4.86
C LEU A 396 2.73 9.24 3.93
N VAL A 397 1.88 8.38 4.50
CA VAL A 397 0.98 7.51 3.70
C VAL A 397 -0.01 8.33 2.90
N THR A 398 -0.58 9.37 3.50
CA THR A 398 -1.55 10.24 2.83
C THR A 398 -0.89 10.99 1.67
N LEU A 399 0.34 11.47 1.85
CA LEU A 399 1.12 12.11 0.78
C LEU A 399 1.44 11.12 -0.35
N SER A 400 1.85 9.91 -0.01
CA SER A 400 2.07 8.82 -0.98
C SER A 400 0.79 8.52 -1.77
N GLY A 401 -0.34 8.40 -1.09
CA GLY A 401 -1.66 8.21 -1.71
C GLY A 401 -2.08 9.37 -2.61
N ALA A 402 -1.88 10.62 -2.17
CA ALA A 402 -2.22 11.81 -2.95
C ALA A 402 -1.44 11.90 -4.28
N GLY A 403 -0.20 11.43 -4.29
CA GLY A 403 0.60 11.33 -5.51
C GLY A 403 0.10 10.24 -6.45
N ALA A 404 -0.15 9.04 -5.95
CA ALA A 404 -0.68 7.94 -6.74
C ALA A 404 -2.07 8.22 -7.31
N LEU A 405 -2.88 9.01 -6.57
CA LEU A 405 -4.20 9.48 -7.00
C LEU A 405 -4.17 10.24 -8.33
N GLN A 406 -3.02 10.84 -8.69
CA GLN A 406 -2.86 11.54 -9.97
C GLN A 406 -2.94 10.61 -11.18
N LEU A 407 -2.81 9.30 -11.01
CA LEU A 407 -3.00 8.32 -12.08
C LEU A 407 -4.48 7.96 -12.30
N MET A 408 -5.37 8.30 -11.37
CA MET A 408 -6.80 7.92 -11.41
C MET A 408 -7.51 8.36 -12.69
N PRO A 409 -7.46 9.62 -13.17
CA PRO A 409 -8.17 10.02 -14.39
C PRO A 409 -7.73 9.20 -15.61
N ALA A 410 -6.42 8.93 -15.75
CA ALA A 410 -5.89 8.13 -16.85
C ALA A 410 -6.39 6.68 -16.80
N ILE A 411 -6.38 6.05 -15.62
CA ILE A 411 -6.84 4.67 -15.41
C ILE A 411 -8.35 4.54 -15.67
N VAL A 412 -9.13 5.50 -15.18
CA VAL A 412 -10.57 5.56 -15.42
C VAL A 412 -10.86 5.68 -16.91
N GLY A 413 -10.11 6.51 -17.64
CA GLY A 413 -10.25 6.66 -19.10
C GLY A 413 -10.01 5.36 -19.88
N VAL A 414 -9.11 4.50 -19.41
CA VAL A 414 -8.89 3.16 -20.00
C VAL A 414 -9.99 2.18 -19.58
N CYS A 415 -10.36 2.17 -18.31
CA CYS A 415 -11.25 1.14 -17.75
C CYS A 415 -12.75 1.37 -18.02
N PHE A 416 -13.16 2.55 -18.47
CA PHE A 416 -14.55 2.84 -18.78
C PHE A 416 -14.74 3.23 -20.25
N PRO A 417 -15.31 2.35 -21.08
CA PRO A 417 -15.68 2.71 -22.44
C PRO A 417 -16.54 3.96 -22.47
N SER A 418 -16.10 4.98 -23.21
CA SER A 418 -16.77 6.28 -23.29
C SER A 418 -16.71 6.82 -24.72
N ARG A 419 -17.75 7.54 -25.12
CA ARG A 419 -17.75 8.30 -26.39
C ARG A 419 -16.79 9.49 -26.36
N ARG A 420 -16.49 10.01 -25.17
CA ARG A 420 -15.53 11.11 -24.98
C ARG A 420 -14.24 10.54 -24.43
N LEU A 421 -13.31 10.28 -25.33
CA LEU A 421 -12.02 9.69 -25.00
C LEU A 421 -11.09 10.73 -24.39
N LEU A 422 -10.35 10.33 -23.36
CA LEU A 422 -9.19 11.07 -22.88
C LEU A 422 -8.01 10.84 -23.83
N THR A 423 -7.16 11.85 -23.93
CA THR A 423 -6.02 11.84 -24.87
C THR A 423 -4.69 11.79 -24.12
N ARG A 424 -3.62 11.35 -24.80
CA ARG A 424 -2.25 11.38 -24.24
C ARG A 424 -1.84 12.75 -23.73
N SER A 425 -2.16 13.82 -24.50
CA SER A 425 -1.82 15.20 -24.12
C SER A 425 -2.64 15.65 -22.90
N GLY A 426 -3.94 15.29 -22.87
CA GLY A 426 -4.80 15.57 -21.72
C GLY A 426 -4.30 14.90 -20.45
N VAL A 427 -3.97 13.63 -20.49
CA VAL A 427 -3.45 12.86 -19.35
C VAL A 427 -2.12 13.43 -18.85
N LEU A 428 -1.17 13.73 -19.73
CA LEU A 428 0.11 14.31 -19.34
C LEU A 428 -0.04 15.69 -18.72
N ALA A 429 -0.84 16.58 -19.35
CA ALA A 429 -1.13 17.89 -18.82
C ALA A 429 -1.86 17.83 -17.46
N GLY A 430 -2.82 16.92 -17.35
CA GLY A 430 -3.56 16.71 -16.10
C GLY A 430 -2.67 16.22 -14.96
N ILE A 431 -1.83 15.19 -15.18
CA ILE A 431 -0.89 14.70 -14.17
C ILE A 431 0.07 15.82 -13.76
N GLY A 432 0.65 16.55 -14.72
CA GLY A 432 1.57 17.67 -14.43
C GLY A 432 0.90 18.77 -13.60
N THR A 433 -0.31 19.19 -13.97
CA THR A 433 -1.09 20.19 -13.22
C THR A 433 -1.48 19.65 -11.84
N GLY A 434 -1.91 18.40 -11.76
CA GLY A 434 -2.25 17.74 -10.48
C GLY A 434 -1.07 17.72 -9.52
N LEU A 435 0.13 17.33 -9.97
CA LEU A 435 1.33 17.34 -9.15
C LEU A 435 1.75 18.75 -8.73
N ALA A 436 1.68 19.73 -9.63
CA ALA A 436 1.94 21.13 -9.29
C ALA A 436 0.94 21.67 -8.25
N THR A 437 -0.35 21.35 -8.42
CA THR A 437 -1.40 21.71 -7.44
C THR A 437 -1.17 21.00 -6.11
N LEU A 438 -0.75 19.74 -6.13
CA LEU A 438 -0.43 18.98 -4.91
C LEU A 438 0.68 19.66 -4.12
N TYR A 439 1.76 20.06 -4.81
CA TYR A 439 2.85 20.81 -4.18
C TYR A 439 2.35 22.15 -3.57
N VAL A 440 1.59 22.92 -4.31
CA VAL A 440 1.03 24.21 -3.82
C VAL A 440 0.14 23.99 -2.60
N THR A 441 -0.75 22.99 -2.64
CA THR A 441 -1.78 22.78 -1.60
C THR A 441 -1.34 21.94 -0.41
N LEU A 442 -0.10 21.43 -0.43
CA LEU A 442 0.51 20.75 0.74
C LEU A 442 1.70 21.51 1.31
N VAL A 443 2.47 22.26 0.47
CA VAL A 443 3.71 22.89 0.90
C VAL A 443 3.56 24.41 1.02
N ILE A 444 2.99 25.07 0.00
CA ILE A 444 2.92 26.56 -0.03
C ILE A 444 1.73 27.06 0.77
N SER A 445 0.54 26.52 0.55
CA SER A 445 -0.70 26.88 1.23
C SER A 445 -1.43 25.60 1.67
N PRO A 446 -1.05 25.03 2.83
CA PRO A 446 -1.57 23.75 3.25
C PRO A 446 -3.10 23.75 3.40
N HIS A 447 -3.74 22.78 2.71
CA HIS A 447 -5.17 22.47 2.83
C HIS A 447 -6.10 23.67 2.63
N PRO A 448 -6.05 24.38 1.48
CA PRO A 448 -6.86 25.58 1.25
C PRO A 448 -8.36 25.31 1.48
N LEU A 449 -9.06 26.28 2.07
CA LEU A 449 -10.48 26.21 2.45
C LEU A 449 -10.81 25.00 3.37
N GLY A 450 -9.80 24.45 4.09
CA GLY A 450 -10.00 23.31 4.98
C GLY A 450 -10.24 21.98 4.27
N LEU A 451 -10.00 21.90 2.95
CA LEU A 451 -10.08 20.67 2.17
C LEU A 451 -8.68 20.12 1.93
N HIS A 452 -8.51 18.79 2.08
CA HIS A 452 -7.21 18.15 1.88
C HIS A 452 -6.60 18.43 0.50
N GLY A 453 -5.31 18.80 0.45
CA GLY A 453 -4.62 19.20 -0.79
C GLY A 453 -4.69 18.16 -1.91
N GLY A 454 -4.75 16.86 -1.57
CA GLY A 454 -4.91 15.79 -2.55
C GLY A 454 -6.23 15.82 -3.31
N VAL A 455 -7.31 16.38 -2.73
CA VAL A 455 -8.58 16.57 -3.47
C VAL A 455 -8.46 17.71 -4.45
N TRP A 456 -7.86 18.83 -4.04
CA TRP A 456 -7.61 19.95 -4.97
C TRP A 456 -6.76 19.51 -6.16
N SER A 457 -5.72 18.72 -5.91
CA SER A 457 -4.85 18.20 -6.96
C SER A 457 -5.57 17.23 -7.92
N LEU A 458 -6.45 16.37 -7.40
CA LEU A 458 -7.29 15.50 -8.23
C LEU A 458 -8.27 16.29 -9.10
N LEU A 459 -8.93 17.29 -8.52
CA LEU A 459 -9.87 18.15 -9.26
C LEU A 459 -9.17 18.92 -10.38
N ALA A 460 -8.00 19.49 -10.10
CA ALA A 460 -7.19 20.20 -11.10
C ALA A 460 -6.73 19.24 -12.21
N ASN A 461 -6.23 18.06 -11.85
CA ASN A 461 -5.85 17.01 -12.80
C ASN A 461 -7.03 16.61 -13.69
N ALA A 462 -8.16 16.22 -13.10
CA ALA A 462 -9.34 15.77 -13.85
C ALA A 462 -9.86 16.86 -14.80
N LEU A 463 -9.95 18.10 -14.30
CA LEU A 463 -10.39 19.24 -15.12
C LEU A 463 -9.47 19.46 -16.33
N VAL A 464 -8.17 19.57 -16.10
CA VAL A 464 -7.19 19.80 -17.17
C VAL A 464 -7.12 18.61 -18.13
N THR A 465 -7.18 17.39 -17.62
CA THR A 465 -7.24 16.18 -18.45
C THR A 465 -8.43 16.24 -19.42
N VAL A 466 -9.63 16.56 -18.92
CA VAL A 466 -10.83 16.63 -19.75
C VAL A 466 -10.78 17.81 -20.73
N VAL A 467 -10.38 19.00 -20.26
CA VAL A 467 -10.33 20.21 -21.11
C VAL A 467 -9.33 20.02 -22.25
N VAL A 468 -8.10 19.62 -21.96
CA VAL A 468 -7.06 19.43 -22.99
C VAL A 468 -7.44 18.28 -23.95
N SER A 469 -8.09 17.24 -23.45
CA SER A 469 -8.56 16.14 -24.31
C SER A 469 -9.60 16.56 -25.35
N ARG A 470 -10.36 17.64 -25.10
CA ARG A 470 -11.32 18.17 -26.09
C ARG A 470 -10.67 18.84 -27.30
N PHE A 471 -9.42 19.29 -27.15
CA PHE A 471 -8.68 20.01 -28.19
C PHE A 471 -7.53 19.21 -28.79
N THR A 472 -7.35 17.96 -28.39
CA THR A 472 -6.25 17.12 -28.84
C THR A 472 -6.76 15.80 -29.43
N ALA A 473 -5.94 15.19 -30.29
CA ALA A 473 -6.31 13.98 -31.01
C ALA A 473 -6.50 12.78 -30.04
N PRO A 474 -7.64 12.05 -30.14
CA PRO A 474 -7.89 10.86 -29.35
C PRO A 474 -6.94 9.71 -29.75
N PRO A 475 -6.85 8.63 -28.95
CA PRO A 475 -6.19 7.40 -29.34
C PRO A 475 -6.79 6.85 -30.64
N ALA A 476 -6.00 6.08 -31.40
CA ALA A 476 -6.45 5.52 -32.67
C ALA A 476 -7.72 4.68 -32.50
N ALA A 477 -8.66 4.80 -33.42
CA ALA A 477 -9.93 4.06 -33.37
C ALA A 477 -9.73 2.54 -33.29
N ALA A 478 -8.65 2.02 -33.86
CA ALA A 478 -8.27 0.62 -33.77
C ALA A 478 -7.90 0.22 -32.35
N THR A 479 -7.12 1.02 -31.63
CA THR A 479 -6.71 0.80 -30.24
C THR A 479 -7.91 0.87 -29.30
N VAL A 480 -8.78 1.86 -29.50
CA VAL A 480 -10.01 2.00 -28.71
C VAL A 480 -10.93 0.77 -28.91
N ARG A 481 -11.16 0.36 -30.17
CA ARG A 481 -11.98 -0.85 -30.43
C ARG A 481 -11.35 -2.11 -29.83
N ARG A 482 -10.04 -2.24 -29.89
CA ARG A 482 -9.30 -3.38 -29.32
C ARG A 482 -9.46 -3.45 -27.81
N ILE A 483 -9.23 -2.35 -27.09
CA ILE A 483 -9.21 -2.33 -25.62
C ILE A 483 -10.61 -2.19 -25.03
N HIS A 484 -11.39 -1.23 -25.47
CA HIS A 484 -12.76 -1.04 -24.98
C HIS A 484 -13.71 -2.16 -25.46
N GLY A 485 -13.53 -2.69 -26.69
CA GLY A 485 -14.28 -3.83 -27.15
C GLY A 485 -14.03 -5.10 -26.34
N GLU A 486 -12.81 -5.31 -25.83
CA GLU A 486 -12.53 -6.40 -24.91
C GLU A 486 -13.20 -6.19 -23.55
N LEU A 487 -13.19 -4.95 -23.03
CA LEU A 487 -13.91 -4.62 -21.79
C LEU A 487 -15.42 -4.77 -21.93
N GLU A 488 -16.01 -4.37 -23.05
CA GLU A 488 -17.45 -4.56 -23.32
C GLU A 488 -17.81 -6.04 -23.36
N ARG A 489 -17.01 -6.87 -24.01
CA ARG A 489 -17.19 -8.33 -23.97
C ARG A 489 -17.09 -8.88 -22.55
N PHE A 490 -16.12 -8.42 -21.77
CA PHE A 490 -15.95 -8.85 -20.39
C PHE A 490 -17.11 -8.41 -19.48
N ILE A 491 -17.67 -7.21 -19.68
CA ILE A 491 -18.72 -6.65 -18.85
C ILE A 491 -20.10 -7.18 -19.22
N TYR A 492 -20.39 -7.27 -20.54
CA TYR A 492 -21.73 -7.54 -21.09
C TYR A 492 -21.84 -8.88 -21.80
N GLY A 493 -20.74 -9.64 -21.93
CA GLY A 493 -20.76 -10.97 -22.55
C GLY A 493 -21.76 -11.89 -21.83
N THR A 494 -22.45 -12.75 -22.60
CA THR A 494 -23.42 -13.72 -22.12
C THR A 494 -22.82 -14.64 -21.04
N THR A 495 -23.62 -15.33 -20.29
CA THR A 495 -23.41 -16.11 -19.05
C THR A 495 -22.08 -16.84 -18.84
N ASP A 496 -21.28 -17.00 -19.88
CA ASP A 496 -19.92 -17.58 -19.88
C ASP A 496 -18.80 -16.55 -19.65
N GLY A 497 -19.11 -15.29 -19.41
CA GLY A 497 -18.14 -14.19 -19.19
C GLY A 497 -17.19 -14.34 -17.99
N PHE A 498 -17.23 -15.49 -17.31
CA PHE A 498 -16.26 -15.90 -16.30
C PHE A 498 -15.28 -16.97 -16.79
N ALA A 499 -15.56 -17.61 -17.90
CA ALA A 499 -14.66 -18.49 -18.61
C ALA A 499 -14.09 -17.71 -19.82
N VAL A 500 -13.02 -16.97 -19.61
CA VAL A 500 -12.15 -16.62 -20.73
C VAL A 500 -11.54 -17.95 -21.16
N GLU A 501 -11.99 -18.49 -22.32
CA GLU A 501 -11.32 -19.62 -22.94
C GLU A 501 -9.82 -19.37 -22.94
N GLU A 502 -9.05 -20.35 -22.49
CA GLU A 502 -7.61 -20.37 -22.59
C GLU A 502 -7.21 -20.40 -24.07
N GLN A 503 -7.27 -19.23 -24.73
CA GLN A 503 -6.55 -19.09 -25.97
C GLN A 503 -5.06 -18.99 -25.64
N PRO A 504 -4.24 -19.83 -26.24
CA PRO A 504 -2.79 -19.80 -25.99
C PRO A 504 -2.27 -18.39 -26.26
N VAL A 505 -1.52 -17.86 -25.31
CA VAL A 505 -0.77 -16.61 -25.45
C VAL A 505 0.02 -16.71 -26.74
N ALA A 506 -0.30 -15.88 -27.74
CA ALA A 506 0.48 -15.78 -28.94
C ALA A 506 1.93 -15.48 -28.52
N GLN A 507 2.82 -16.44 -28.74
CA GLN A 507 4.25 -16.24 -28.53
C GLN A 507 4.66 -15.00 -29.32
N PRO A 508 5.41 -14.05 -28.74
CA PRO A 508 5.95 -12.96 -29.52
C PRO A 508 6.80 -13.57 -30.64
N ALA A 509 6.46 -13.21 -31.88
CA ALA A 509 7.20 -13.65 -33.06
C ALA A 509 8.69 -13.40 -32.80
N SER A 510 9.48 -14.46 -32.89
CA SER A 510 10.93 -14.42 -32.90
C SER A 510 11.36 -13.55 -34.08
N ARG A 511 11.84 -12.35 -33.82
CA ARG A 511 12.72 -11.56 -34.66
C ARG A 511 13.76 -10.83 -33.82
#